data_12180cfb49ac7c652366d07b55789579
#
_entry.id   12180cfb49ac7c652366d07b55789579
#
_cell.length_a   1.000
_cell.length_b   1.000
_cell.length_c   1.000
_cell.angle_alpha   90.00
_cell.angle_beta   90.00
_cell.angle_gamma   90.00
#
_symmetry.space_group_name_H-M   'P 1'
#
loop_
_entity.id
_entity.type
_entity.pdbx_description
1 polymer ?
#
loop_
_entity_poly.entity_id
_entity_poly.type
_entity_poly.pdbx_seq_one_letter_code
_entity_poly.pdbx_strand_id
1 'polypeptide(L)'
;MTLKHIMAAVTATAAFAATPVLASGELNLYSSRHYDTDERLYSNFEEKTGIKINRIEDGADKLIERIKAEGANSPADVLLTVDAGRLWRADQAGLLQPVQSEVLEERIPANLRHPDGHWHGLSQRVRVIFYDKTKVDPADIQTYEDLADPKFEGMICTRSSGNIYMLSLMASIIEAQGEEAAEDWARGVYANRARDPQGGDTDQLRGIASGECAIAIANTYYFARALRKDVSGLDDQAMQNIGWVFPNQQDRGAHSNISGAGVVATAPNRENAIKFLEYLASDEAQEYFSAGNDEYPAVPGVALSDSVAELGMFKIDDVNLSVLGENQ
;
A
#
# COMPACT_ATOMS: atom_id res chain seq x y z
N MET A 1 -17.30 -12.59 87.25
CA MET A 1 -17.58 -13.11 85.90
C MET A 1 -17.60 -11.95 84.94
N THR A 2 -16.49 -11.71 84.25
CA THR A 2 -16.29 -10.56 83.37
C THR A 2 -16.39 -11.03 81.92
N LEU A 3 -17.39 -10.52 81.23
CA LEU A 3 -17.66 -10.83 79.84
C LEU A 3 -16.76 -9.91 78.92
N LYS A 4 -15.83 -10.49 78.18
CA LYS A 4 -15.02 -9.78 77.22
C LYS A 4 -15.76 -9.72 75.87
N HIS A 5 -16.04 -8.50 75.40
CA HIS A 5 -16.56 -8.30 74.06
C HIS A 5 -15.37 -8.23 73.05
N ILE A 6 -15.39 -9.13 72.09
CA ILE A 6 -14.45 -9.11 70.95
C ILE A 6 -15.12 -8.31 69.80
N MET A 7 -14.52 -7.17 69.49
CA MET A 7 -14.91 -6.36 68.31
C MET A 7 -14.13 -6.86 67.11
N ALA A 8 -14.81 -7.42 66.12
CA ALA A 8 -14.20 -7.79 64.84
C ALA A 8 -14.24 -6.57 63.92
N ALA A 9 -13.08 -6.06 63.54
CA ALA A 9 -12.94 -5.01 62.56
C ALA A 9 -13.01 -5.63 61.15
N VAL A 10 -14.05 -5.31 60.39
CA VAL A 10 -14.17 -5.65 58.97
C VAL A 10 -13.47 -4.56 58.15
N THR A 11 -12.31 -4.88 57.61
CA THR A 11 -11.58 -4.02 56.63
C THR A 11 -12.19 -4.23 55.27
N ALA A 12 -12.95 -3.27 54.79
CA ALA A 12 -13.43 -3.24 53.38
C ALA A 12 -12.32 -2.76 52.47
N THR A 13 -11.75 -3.66 51.68
CA THR A 13 -10.81 -3.33 50.60
C THR A 13 -11.60 -2.81 49.38
N ALA A 14 -11.59 -1.51 49.18
CA ALA A 14 -12.13 -0.92 47.95
C ALA A 14 -11.16 -1.20 46.80
N ALA A 15 -11.55 -2.11 45.88
CA ALA A 15 -10.87 -2.29 44.60
C ALA A 15 -11.19 -1.09 43.72
N PHE A 16 -10.23 -0.20 43.52
CA PHE A 16 -10.29 0.82 42.48
C PHE A 16 -10.14 0.11 41.14
N ALA A 17 -11.23 -0.03 40.40
CA ALA A 17 -11.18 -0.35 38.99
C ALA A 17 -10.56 0.87 38.26
N ALA A 18 -9.33 0.72 37.82
CA ALA A 18 -8.71 1.71 36.93
C ALA A 18 -9.49 1.70 35.61
N THR A 19 -10.34 2.69 35.40
CA THR A 19 -10.88 2.98 34.06
C THR A 19 -9.71 3.34 33.16
N PRO A 20 -9.59 2.72 31.96
CA PRO A 20 -8.57 3.15 31.01
C PRO A 20 -8.82 4.64 30.70
N VAL A 21 -7.84 5.46 30.99
CA VAL A 21 -7.83 6.85 30.55
C VAL A 21 -7.59 6.79 29.06
N LEU A 22 -8.63 7.03 28.27
CA LEU A 22 -8.48 7.23 26.84
C LEU A 22 -7.51 8.41 26.63
N ALA A 23 -6.51 8.23 25.81
CA ALA A 23 -5.62 9.31 25.44
C ALA A 23 -6.50 10.38 24.77
N SER A 24 -6.53 11.59 25.35
CA SER A 24 -7.20 12.72 24.72
C SER A 24 -6.15 13.50 23.90
N GLY A 25 -6.51 13.90 22.71
CA GLY A 25 -5.59 14.66 21.85
C GLY A 25 -6.08 14.68 20.41
N GLU A 26 -5.21 15.19 19.57
CA GLU A 26 -5.47 15.24 18.12
C GLU A 26 -4.30 14.66 17.34
N LEU A 27 -4.56 14.33 16.08
CA LEU A 27 -3.63 13.88 15.08
C LEU A 27 -3.91 14.62 13.78
N ASN A 28 -2.92 15.29 13.22
CA ASN A 28 -3.03 15.97 11.94
C ASN A 28 -2.48 15.07 10.83
N LEU A 29 -3.37 14.47 10.06
CA LEU A 29 -3.06 13.52 9.00
C LEU A 29 -3.05 14.22 7.64
N TYR A 30 -1.90 14.22 6.96
CA TYR A 30 -1.78 14.60 5.56
C TYR A 30 -1.80 13.33 4.71
N SER A 31 -2.90 13.10 3.99
CA SER A 31 -3.16 11.85 3.27
C SER A 31 -3.33 12.06 1.78
N SER A 32 -2.59 11.31 0.98
CA SER A 32 -2.88 11.17 -0.45
C SER A 32 -3.80 9.98 -0.76
N ARG A 33 -4.21 9.26 0.25
CA ARG A 33 -5.28 8.26 0.15
C ARG A 33 -6.61 8.97 0.32
N HIS A 34 -7.49 8.82 -0.65
CA HIS A 34 -8.81 9.48 -0.69
C HIS A 34 -9.90 8.43 -0.98
N TYR A 35 -9.74 7.24 -0.40
CA TYR A 35 -10.75 6.19 -0.52
C TYR A 35 -11.83 6.40 0.55
N ASP A 36 -13.10 6.44 0.14
CA ASP A 36 -14.23 6.49 1.09
C ASP A 36 -14.17 5.35 2.11
N THR A 37 -13.55 4.24 1.72
CA THR A 37 -13.34 3.08 2.58
C THR A 37 -12.36 3.37 3.73
N ASP A 38 -11.39 4.27 3.60
CA ASP A 38 -10.44 4.60 4.67
C ASP A 38 -11.11 5.28 5.87
N GLU A 39 -12.33 5.86 5.70
CA GLU A 39 -13.10 6.49 6.77
C GLU A 39 -13.31 5.58 7.99
N ARG A 40 -13.51 4.28 7.74
CA ARG A 40 -13.67 3.30 8.82
C ARG A 40 -12.37 3.08 9.60
N LEU A 41 -11.23 3.13 8.95
CA LEU A 41 -9.93 3.04 9.65
C LEU A 41 -9.76 4.21 10.62
N TYR A 42 -10.13 5.39 10.17
CA TYR A 42 -9.99 6.61 10.97
C TYR A 42 -10.98 6.62 12.14
N SER A 43 -12.27 6.35 11.89
CA SER A 43 -13.29 6.31 12.94
C SER A 43 -13.02 5.25 14.00
N ASN A 44 -12.56 4.06 13.60
CA ASN A 44 -12.20 3.00 14.56
C ASN A 44 -11.01 3.42 15.44
N PHE A 45 -10.02 4.12 14.89
CA PHE A 45 -8.92 4.66 15.67
C PHE A 45 -9.39 5.70 16.70
N GLU A 46 -10.25 6.63 16.26
CA GLU A 46 -10.83 7.66 17.15
C GLU A 46 -11.65 7.02 18.28
N GLU A 47 -12.50 6.03 17.99
CA GLU A 47 -13.29 5.32 18.98
C GLU A 47 -12.44 4.60 20.02
N LYS A 48 -11.34 3.96 19.57
CA LYS A 48 -10.46 3.18 20.46
C LYS A 48 -9.57 4.02 21.34
N THR A 49 -9.14 5.16 20.83
CA THR A 49 -8.09 5.96 21.48
C THR A 49 -8.61 7.27 22.08
N GLY A 50 -9.73 7.79 21.59
CA GLY A 50 -10.19 9.15 21.89
C GLY A 50 -9.37 10.24 21.21
N ILE A 51 -8.41 9.89 20.34
CA ILE A 51 -7.58 10.83 19.58
C ILE A 51 -8.34 11.21 18.32
N LYS A 52 -8.61 12.51 18.14
CA LYS A 52 -9.31 13.03 16.97
C LYS A 52 -8.37 13.18 15.79
N ILE A 53 -8.77 12.72 14.61
CA ILE A 53 -8.01 12.89 13.37
C ILE A 53 -8.50 14.14 12.60
N ASN A 54 -7.60 15.10 12.42
CA ASN A 54 -7.78 16.24 11.53
C ASN A 54 -7.09 15.91 10.19
N ARG A 55 -7.85 15.88 9.09
CA ARG A 55 -7.30 15.44 7.79
C ARG A 55 -7.13 16.58 6.81
N ILE A 56 -6.04 16.50 6.03
CA ILE A 56 -5.85 17.23 4.79
C ILE A 56 -5.57 16.20 3.70
N GLU A 57 -6.41 16.19 2.68
CA GLU A 57 -6.33 15.25 1.57
C GLU A 57 -6.00 16.00 0.27
N ASP A 58 -4.93 15.60 -0.40
CA ASP A 58 -4.52 16.11 -1.72
C ASP A 58 -3.56 15.10 -2.38
N GLY A 59 -3.10 15.38 -3.59
CA GLY A 59 -2.07 14.59 -4.26
C GLY A 59 -0.77 14.56 -3.46
N ALA A 60 -0.09 13.42 -3.42
CA ALA A 60 1.08 13.21 -2.57
C ALA A 60 2.18 14.24 -2.78
N ASP A 61 2.50 14.57 -4.03
CA ASP A 61 3.55 15.55 -4.35
C ASP A 61 3.19 16.94 -3.83
N LYS A 62 1.91 17.33 -3.87
CA LYS A 62 1.44 18.59 -3.28
C LYS A 62 1.53 18.61 -1.77
N LEU A 63 1.23 17.48 -1.10
CA LEU A 63 1.36 17.38 0.35
C LEU A 63 2.83 17.46 0.79
N ILE A 64 3.74 16.83 0.07
CA ILE A 64 5.18 16.94 0.30
C ILE A 64 5.65 18.40 0.18
N GLU A 65 5.28 19.07 -0.92
CA GLU A 65 5.64 20.49 -1.12
C GLU A 65 4.98 21.40 -0.08
N ARG A 66 3.77 21.06 0.38
CA ARG A 66 3.10 21.80 1.46
C ARG A 66 3.87 21.68 2.77
N ILE A 67 4.27 20.48 3.20
CA ILE A 67 5.04 20.27 4.42
C ILE A 67 6.38 21.04 4.33
N LYS A 68 7.06 21.01 3.17
CA LYS A 68 8.27 21.80 2.92
C LYS A 68 8.02 23.30 3.09
N ALA A 69 6.95 23.82 2.51
CA ALA A 69 6.61 25.25 2.57
C ALA A 69 6.22 25.69 3.99
N GLU A 70 5.51 24.85 4.74
CA GLU A 70 5.16 25.09 6.14
C GLU A 70 6.40 25.04 7.06
N GLY A 71 7.41 24.26 6.71
CA GLY A 71 8.68 24.16 7.42
C GLY A 71 8.51 23.79 8.89
N ALA A 72 9.21 24.52 9.78
CA ALA A 72 9.15 24.28 11.22
C ALA A 72 7.77 24.54 11.86
N ASN A 73 6.85 25.17 11.12
CA ASN A 73 5.49 25.47 11.58
C ASN A 73 4.45 24.49 11.01
N SER A 74 4.90 23.44 10.31
CA SER A 74 3.95 22.45 9.80
C SER A 74 3.17 21.80 10.93
N PRO A 75 1.83 21.80 10.86
CA PRO A 75 1.01 21.12 11.85
C PRO A 75 0.90 19.61 11.57
N ALA A 76 1.44 19.12 10.45
CA ALA A 76 1.32 17.73 10.05
C ALA A 76 2.03 16.81 11.05
N ASP A 77 1.33 15.78 11.51
CA ASP A 77 1.90 14.71 12.35
C ASP A 77 2.30 13.49 11.53
N VAL A 78 1.45 13.11 10.56
CA VAL A 78 1.67 11.95 9.70
C VAL A 78 1.50 12.33 8.24
N LEU A 79 2.44 11.90 7.41
CA LEU A 79 2.29 11.83 5.96
C LEU A 79 1.94 10.40 5.56
N LEU A 80 0.74 10.19 5.04
CA LEU A 80 0.24 8.91 4.54
C LEU A 80 0.11 8.99 3.01
N THR A 81 0.85 8.15 2.29
CA THR A 81 0.88 8.20 0.84
C THR A 81 0.91 6.81 0.21
N VAL A 82 0.74 6.78 -1.10
CA VAL A 82 0.94 5.60 -1.93
C VAL A 82 2.26 5.72 -2.65
N ASP A 83 2.95 4.58 -2.79
CA ASP A 83 4.24 4.43 -3.43
C ASP A 83 5.45 4.78 -2.55
N ALA A 84 6.35 3.79 -2.40
CA ALA A 84 7.55 3.93 -1.58
C ALA A 84 8.50 5.02 -2.09
N GLY A 85 8.55 5.26 -3.41
CA GLY A 85 9.38 6.33 -3.98
C GLY A 85 8.97 7.72 -3.50
N ARG A 86 7.68 7.95 -3.20
CA ARG A 86 7.22 9.20 -2.60
C ARG A 86 7.62 9.34 -1.14
N LEU A 87 7.56 8.25 -0.38
CA LEU A 87 8.07 8.23 1.00
C LEU A 87 9.57 8.48 1.04
N TRP A 88 10.31 7.86 0.14
CA TRP A 88 11.74 8.09 -0.02
C TRP A 88 12.04 9.58 -0.35
N ARG A 89 11.32 10.20 -1.28
CA ARG A 89 11.49 11.63 -1.58
C ARG A 89 11.18 12.54 -0.39
N ALA A 90 10.15 12.23 0.39
CA ALA A 90 9.83 12.96 1.60
C ALA A 90 10.95 12.82 2.65
N ASP A 91 11.52 11.62 2.78
CA ASP A 91 12.64 11.33 3.66
C ASP A 91 13.91 12.07 3.23
N GLN A 92 14.31 11.96 1.95
CA GLN A 92 15.47 12.69 1.41
C GLN A 92 15.35 14.22 1.54
N ALA A 93 14.13 14.72 1.59
CA ALA A 93 13.89 16.15 1.88
C ALA A 93 13.92 16.49 3.38
N GLY A 94 14.23 15.54 4.27
CA GLY A 94 14.28 15.72 5.72
C GLY A 94 12.92 15.97 6.36
N LEU A 95 11.83 15.53 5.71
CA LEU A 95 10.47 15.77 6.19
C LEU A 95 9.95 14.71 7.16
N LEU A 96 10.65 13.57 7.26
CA LEU A 96 10.26 12.46 8.12
C LEU A 96 11.28 12.30 9.25
N GLN A 97 10.84 11.76 10.37
CA GLN A 97 11.70 11.46 11.52
C GLN A 97 11.65 9.95 11.83
N PRO A 98 12.74 9.40 12.42
CA PRO A 98 12.78 8.00 12.79
C PRO A 98 11.77 7.69 13.90
N VAL A 99 11.08 6.56 13.74
CA VAL A 99 10.20 5.97 14.73
C VAL A 99 10.79 4.65 15.16
N GLN A 100 11.07 4.52 16.44
CA GLN A 100 11.44 3.25 17.09
C GLN A 100 10.19 2.71 17.78
N SER A 101 9.65 1.62 17.28
CA SER A 101 8.50 0.93 17.83
C SER A 101 8.67 -0.56 17.64
N GLU A 102 8.77 -1.30 18.74
CA GLU A 102 8.84 -2.77 18.72
C GLU A 102 7.65 -3.36 17.96
N VAL A 103 6.46 -2.77 18.11
CA VAL A 103 5.24 -3.22 17.41
C VAL A 103 5.41 -3.13 15.90
N LEU A 104 5.90 -1.99 15.38
CA LEU A 104 6.08 -1.79 13.94
C LEU A 104 7.23 -2.68 13.40
N GLU A 105 8.30 -2.84 14.18
CA GLU A 105 9.45 -3.65 13.79
C GLU A 105 9.14 -5.15 13.75
N GLU A 106 8.34 -5.65 14.67
CA GLU A 106 7.91 -7.05 14.71
C GLU A 106 6.86 -7.38 13.66
N ARG A 107 5.96 -6.43 13.35
CA ARG A 107 4.81 -6.68 12.50
C ARG A 107 5.08 -6.43 11.01
N ILE A 108 5.85 -5.40 10.69
CA ILE A 108 6.09 -5.00 9.29
C ILE A 108 7.45 -5.55 8.83
N PRO A 109 7.50 -6.36 7.76
CA PRO A 109 8.73 -6.90 7.22
C PRO A 109 9.77 -5.82 6.91
N ALA A 110 11.05 -6.14 7.10
CA ALA A 110 12.14 -5.18 6.96
C ALA A 110 12.26 -4.57 5.54
N ASN A 111 11.92 -5.34 4.50
CA ASN A 111 11.89 -4.85 3.12
C ASN A 111 10.74 -3.86 2.83
N LEU A 112 9.68 -3.85 3.66
CA LEU A 112 8.53 -2.94 3.53
C LEU A 112 8.64 -1.70 4.43
N ARG A 113 9.76 -1.43 5.06
CA ARG A 113 9.98 -0.27 5.92
C ARG A 113 11.37 0.34 5.73
N HIS A 114 11.48 1.61 6.05
CA HIS A 114 12.79 2.28 6.04
C HIS A 114 13.73 1.62 7.06
N PRO A 115 15.01 1.37 6.72
CA PRO A 115 15.96 0.75 7.64
C PRO A 115 16.09 1.47 8.99
N ASP A 116 16.03 2.80 8.98
CA ASP A 116 16.11 3.64 10.18
C ASP A 116 14.73 4.07 10.73
N GLY A 117 13.64 3.49 10.21
CA GLY A 117 12.27 3.71 10.72
C GLY A 117 11.61 5.04 10.32
N HIS A 118 12.06 5.71 9.24
CA HIS A 118 11.47 6.97 8.80
C HIS A 118 10.08 6.79 8.17
N TRP A 119 9.80 5.63 7.59
CA TRP A 119 8.48 5.27 7.06
C TRP A 119 8.23 3.76 7.15
N HIS A 120 6.95 3.39 7.12
CA HIS A 120 6.47 2.02 7.26
C HIS A 120 5.39 1.73 6.22
N GLY A 121 5.49 0.57 5.55
CA GLY A 121 4.46 0.04 4.66
C GLY A 121 3.27 -0.47 5.45
N LEU A 122 2.07 -0.13 5.01
CA LEU A 122 0.83 -0.45 5.71
C LEU A 122 -0.09 -1.37 4.90
N SER A 123 0.02 -1.34 3.59
CA SER A 123 -0.60 -2.30 2.68
C SER A 123 0.26 -2.46 1.44
N GLN A 124 0.07 -3.58 0.73
CA GLN A 124 0.82 -3.89 -0.47
C GLN A 124 -0.07 -3.91 -1.71
N ARG A 125 0.52 -3.53 -2.82
CA ARG A 125 -0.03 -3.64 -4.16
C ARG A 125 1.00 -4.22 -5.10
N VAL A 126 0.61 -5.21 -5.87
CA VAL A 126 1.53 -5.93 -6.77
C VAL A 126 1.17 -5.57 -8.21
N ARG A 127 2.18 -5.26 -9.01
CA ARG A 127 2.01 -5.10 -10.47
C ARG A 127 1.94 -6.48 -11.09
N VAL A 128 0.87 -6.75 -11.81
CA VAL A 128 0.55 -8.07 -12.36
C VAL A 128 0.38 -7.94 -13.86
N ILE A 129 0.71 -8.97 -14.60
CA ILE A 129 0.39 -9.08 -16.02
C ILE A 129 -0.99 -9.70 -16.13
N PHE A 130 -1.96 -8.93 -16.64
CA PHE A 130 -3.28 -9.41 -17.01
C PHE A 130 -3.31 -9.72 -18.51
N TYR A 131 -4.09 -10.73 -18.88
CA TYR A 131 -4.13 -11.18 -20.27
C TYR A 131 -5.49 -11.74 -20.68
N ASP A 132 -5.79 -11.69 -21.96
CA ASP A 132 -6.93 -12.35 -22.58
C ASP A 132 -6.64 -13.86 -22.76
N LYS A 133 -7.30 -14.71 -21.99
CA LYS A 133 -7.15 -16.17 -22.00
C LYS A 133 -7.39 -16.80 -23.37
N THR A 134 -8.08 -16.10 -24.28
CA THR A 134 -8.37 -16.59 -25.62
C THR A 134 -7.29 -16.26 -26.64
N LYS A 135 -6.36 -15.36 -26.32
CA LYS A 135 -5.35 -14.81 -27.23
C LYS A 135 -3.90 -15.06 -26.80
N VAL A 136 -3.65 -15.24 -25.51
CA VAL A 136 -2.30 -15.33 -24.96
C VAL A 136 -2.14 -16.60 -24.12
N ASP A 137 -1.07 -17.33 -24.37
CA ASP A 137 -0.65 -18.42 -23.51
C ASP A 137 0.08 -17.84 -22.29
N PRO A 138 -0.37 -18.10 -21.04
CA PRO A 138 0.34 -17.62 -19.86
C PRO A 138 1.79 -18.07 -19.77
N ALA A 139 2.16 -19.19 -20.40
CA ALA A 139 3.55 -19.65 -20.45
C ALA A 139 4.49 -18.69 -21.18
N ASP A 140 3.95 -17.82 -22.02
CA ASP A 140 4.70 -16.84 -22.80
C ASP A 140 4.96 -15.51 -22.07
N ILE A 141 4.36 -15.28 -20.89
CA ILE A 141 4.37 -14.02 -20.15
C ILE A 141 4.70 -14.23 -18.65
N GLN A 142 5.72 -15.05 -18.38
CA GLN A 142 6.08 -15.44 -17.02
C GLN A 142 6.93 -14.38 -16.29
N THR A 143 7.52 -13.44 -17.03
CA THR A 143 8.35 -12.36 -16.49
C THR A 143 7.88 -11.01 -17.06
N TYR A 144 8.29 -9.91 -16.41
CA TYR A 144 8.08 -8.58 -17.03
C TYR A 144 8.88 -8.44 -18.31
N GLU A 145 10.03 -9.08 -18.37
CA GLU A 145 10.98 -9.05 -19.47
C GLU A 145 10.38 -9.65 -20.75
N ASP A 146 9.55 -10.67 -20.61
CA ASP A 146 8.85 -11.31 -21.74
C ASP A 146 7.99 -10.33 -22.54
N LEU A 147 7.47 -9.28 -21.87
CA LEU A 147 6.62 -8.30 -22.54
C LEU A 147 7.32 -7.45 -23.60
N ALA A 148 8.65 -7.45 -23.62
CA ALA A 148 9.46 -6.79 -24.65
C ALA A 148 9.63 -7.63 -25.93
N ASP A 149 9.22 -8.91 -25.92
CA ASP A 149 9.31 -9.79 -27.10
C ASP A 149 8.46 -9.23 -28.26
N PRO A 150 8.99 -9.06 -29.46
CA PRO A 150 8.25 -8.57 -30.63
C PRO A 150 7.02 -9.42 -30.99
N LYS A 151 6.90 -10.65 -30.51
CA LYS A 151 5.69 -11.48 -30.73
C LYS A 151 4.41 -10.84 -30.17
N PHE A 152 4.54 -9.87 -29.26
CA PHE A 152 3.44 -9.13 -28.66
C PHE A 152 3.14 -7.79 -29.33
N GLU A 153 3.68 -7.53 -30.53
CA GLU A 153 3.42 -6.31 -31.27
C GLU A 153 1.92 -6.01 -31.41
N GLY A 154 1.49 -4.83 -31.00
CA GLY A 154 0.08 -4.40 -31.06
C GLY A 154 -0.81 -5.03 -29.98
N MET A 155 -0.26 -5.68 -28.93
CA MET A 155 -1.05 -6.43 -27.95
C MET A 155 -1.10 -5.80 -26.56
N ILE A 156 -0.23 -4.86 -26.22
CA ILE A 156 -0.03 -4.40 -24.85
C ILE A 156 -0.71 -3.06 -24.58
N CYS A 157 -1.47 -2.99 -23.49
CA CYS A 157 -1.98 -1.73 -22.92
C CYS A 157 -1.26 -1.39 -21.61
N THR A 158 -0.81 -0.14 -21.49
CA THR A 158 -0.17 0.39 -20.31
C THR A 158 -0.70 1.78 -19.94
N ARG A 159 -0.46 2.20 -18.71
CA ARG A 159 -0.57 3.59 -18.30
C ARG A 159 0.59 4.41 -18.89
N SER A 160 0.47 5.75 -18.79
CA SER A 160 1.59 6.65 -19.10
C SER A 160 2.84 6.27 -18.29
N SER A 161 4.01 6.33 -18.95
CA SER A 161 5.32 6.11 -18.32
C SER A 161 5.61 7.14 -17.20
N GLY A 162 5.02 8.33 -17.24
CA GLY A 162 5.10 9.31 -16.15
C GLY A 162 4.19 9.02 -14.96
N ASN A 163 3.41 7.93 -14.98
CA ASN A 163 2.62 7.55 -13.81
C ASN A 163 3.50 6.84 -12.77
N ILE A 164 3.31 7.19 -11.49
CA ILE A 164 4.15 6.70 -10.39
C ILE A 164 4.26 5.16 -10.35
N TYR A 165 3.21 4.40 -10.69
CA TYR A 165 3.27 2.94 -10.69
C TYR A 165 4.14 2.37 -11.82
N MET A 166 4.23 3.07 -12.95
CA MET A 166 5.14 2.69 -14.04
C MET A 166 6.57 3.09 -13.73
N LEU A 167 6.77 4.25 -13.09
CA LEU A 167 8.09 4.69 -12.61
C LEU A 167 8.66 3.70 -11.59
N SER A 168 7.84 3.26 -10.62
CA SER A 168 8.28 2.28 -9.62
C SER A 168 8.56 0.90 -10.22
N LEU A 169 7.76 0.45 -11.19
CA LEU A 169 8.07 -0.79 -11.92
C LEU A 169 9.40 -0.66 -12.68
N MET A 170 9.61 0.46 -13.37
CA MET A 170 10.87 0.74 -14.06
C MET A 170 12.05 0.73 -13.08
N ALA A 171 11.90 1.39 -11.93
CA ALA A 171 12.92 1.42 -10.87
C ALA A 171 13.28 0.01 -10.36
N SER A 172 12.27 -0.87 -10.22
CA SER A 172 12.50 -2.26 -9.84
C SER A 172 13.23 -3.08 -10.92
N ILE A 173 13.00 -2.79 -12.19
CA ILE A 173 13.72 -3.43 -13.30
C ILE A 173 15.16 -2.90 -13.40
N ILE A 174 15.37 -1.59 -13.18
CA ILE A 174 16.72 -1.00 -13.08
C ILE A 174 17.53 -1.67 -11.96
N GLU A 175 16.93 -1.83 -10.78
CA GLU A 175 17.59 -2.51 -9.66
C GLU A 175 18.00 -3.95 -9.99
N ALA A 176 17.11 -4.66 -10.68
CA ALA A 176 17.32 -6.07 -10.99
C ALA A 176 18.32 -6.29 -12.15
N GLN A 177 18.37 -5.42 -13.15
CA GLN A 177 19.04 -5.67 -14.43
C GLN A 177 19.96 -4.54 -14.90
N GLY A 178 19.92 -3.39 -14.23
CA GLY A 178 20.63 -2.18 -14.64
C GLY A 178 19.89 -1.32 -15.68
N GLU A 179 20.36 -0.09 -15.85
CA GLU A 179 19.69 0.94 -16.65
C GLU A 179 19.56 0.56 -18.14
N GLU A 180 20.61 0.01 -18.75
CA GLU A 180 20.62 -0.34 -20.18
C GLU A 180 19.56 -1.39 -20.51
N ALA A 181 19.50 -2.48 -19.73
CA ALA A 181 18.51 -3.54 -19.93
C ALA A 181 17.08 -3.05 -19.65
N ALA A 182 16.91 -2.18 -18.64
CA ALA A 182 15.62 -1.58 -18.32
C ALA A 182 15.14 -0.63 -19.44
N GLU A 183 16.05 0.15 -20.06
CA GLU A 183 15.73 0.99 -21.21
C GLU A 183 15.31 0.15 -22.43
N ASP A 184 16.02 -0.95 -22.70
CA ASP A 184 15.68 -1.86 -23.79
C ASP A 184 14.33 -2.52 -23.57
N TRP A 185 14.04 -2.95 -22.33
CA TRP A 185 12.72 -3.44 -21.95
C TRP A 185 11.62 -2.40 -22.21
N ALA A 186 11.81 -1.16 -21.75
CA ALA A 186 10.82 -0.10 -21.94
C ALA A 186 10.56 0.19 -23.41
N ARG A 187 11.61 0.18 -24.25
CA ARG A 187 11.50 0.33 -25.71
C ARG A 187 10.70 -0.81 -26.33
N GLY A 188 10.96 -2.06 -25.92
CA GLY A 188 10.24 -3.24 -26.40
C GLY A 188 8.77 -3.21 -26.03
N VAL A 189 8.44 -2.95 -24.75
CA VAL A 189 7.06 -2.81 -24.29
C VAL A 189 6.33 -1.67 -25.02
N TYR A 190 6.99 -0.54 -25.24
CA TYR A 190 6.40 0.56 -25.98
C TYR A 190 6.18 0.22 -27.46
N ALA A 191 7.09 -0.53 -28.10
CA ALA A 191 6.91 -1.02 -29.47
C ALA A 191 5.70 -1.98 -29.58
N ASN A 192 5.46 -2.80 -28.56
CA ASN A 192 4.39 -3.80 -28.51
C ASN A 192 3.01 -3.23 -28.11
N ARG A 193 2.89 -1.89 -27.91
CA ARG A 193 1.64 -1.29 -27.49
C ARG A 193 0.52 -1.43 -28.53
N ALA A 194 -0.67 -1.75 -28.07
CA ALA A 194 -1.89 -1.78 -28.88
C ALA A 194 -2.45 -0.37 -29.13
N ARG A 195 -2.16 0.56 -28.23
CA ARG A 195 -2.58 1.97 -28.30
C ARG A 195 -1.56 2.84 -27.55
N ASP A 196 -1.65 4.14 -27.71
CA ASP A 196 -0.87 5.07 -26.90
C ASP A 196 -1.22 4.92 -25.41
N PRO A 197 -0.22 4.96 -24.50
CA PRO A 197 -0.42 4.83 -23.07
C PRO A 197 -1.40 5.88 -22.52
N GLN A 198 -2.48 5.44 -21.87
CA GLN A 198 -3.54 6.33 -21.37
C GLN A 198 -4.31 5.70 -20.20
N GLY A 199 -5.08 6.53 -19.49
CA GLY A 199 -6.01 6.11 -18.47
C GLY A 199 -5.37 5.54 -17.20
N GLY A 200 -6.20 4.94 -16.35
CA GLY A 200 -5.80 4.25 -15.13
C GLY A 200 -5.71 2.74 -15.31
N ASP A 201 -5.37 2.01 -14.25
CA ASP A 201 -5.27 0.54 -14.30
C ASP A 201 -6.61 -0.14 -14.65
N THR A 202 -7.73 0.42 -14.19
CA THR A 202 -9.07 -0.05 -14.61
C THR A 202 -9.25 0.06 -16.13
N ASP A 203 -8.71 1.11 -16.76
CA ASP A 203 -8.83 1.30 -18.21
C ASP A 203 -7.94 0.32 -19.00
N GLN A 204 -6.87 -0.17 -18.38
CA GLN A 204 -6.06 -1.25 -18.96
C GLN A 204 -6.84 -2.58 -18.95
N LEU A 205 -7.51 -2.90 -17.82
CA LEU A 205 -8.39 -4.07 -17.73
C LEU A 205 -9.58 -3.99 -18.72
N ARG A 206 -10.17 -2.80 -18.87
CA ARG A 206 -11.22 -2.55 -19.87
C ARG A 206 -10.70 -2.73 -21.30
N GLY A 207 -9.45 -2.39 -21.56
CA GLY A 207 -8.81 -2.64 -22.86
C GLY A 207 -8.76 -4.12 -23.20
N ILE A 208 -8.48 -5.00 -22.23
CA ILE A 208 -8.57 -6.47 -22.41
C ILE A 208 -10.04 -6.88 -22.62
N ALA A 209 -10.94 -6.42 -21.75
CA ALA A 209 -12.36 -6.77 -21.82
C ALA A 209 -13.01 -6.40 -23.16
N SER A 210 -12.64 -5.27 -23.75
CA SER A 210 -13.12 -4.82 -25.05
C SER A 210 -12.40 -5.46 -26.24
N GLY A 211 -11.30 -6.17 -26.02
CA GLY A 211 -10.46 -6.77 -27.05
C GLY A 211 -9.52 -5.77 -27.74
N GLU A 212 -9.40 -4.53 -27.25
CA GLU A 212 -8.47 -3.51 -27.77
C GLU A 212 -7.02 -3.92 -27.53
N CYS A 213 -6.73 -4.57 -26.41
CA CYS A 213 -5.45 -5.21 -26.13
C CYS A 213 -5.62 -6.64 -25.62
N ALA A 214 -4.56 -7.42 -25.71
CA ALA A 214 -4.54 -8.80 -25.23
C ALA A 214 -3.77 -8.93 -23.91
N ILE A 215 -2.91 -7.97 -23.59
CA ILE A 215 -2.07 -7.93 -22.39
C ILE A 215 -2.15 -6.54 -21.76
N ALA A 216 -2.13 -6.49 -20.43
CA ALA A 216 -2.05 -5.25 -19.69
C ALA A 216 -1.25 -5.42 -18.39
N ILE A 217 -0.63 -4.32 -17.94
CA ILE A 217 0.02 -4.26 -16.63
C ILE A 217 -0.84 -3.41 -15.70
N ALA A 218 -1.29 -3.98 -14.58
CA ALA A 218 -2.10 -3.28 -13.61
C ALA A 218 -1.81 -3.75 -12.17
N ASN A 219 -2.19 -2.96 -11.16
CA ASN A 219 -2.11 -3.39 -9.78
C ASN A 219 -3.25 -4.35 -9.43
N THR A 220 -2.96 -5.29 -8.55
CA THR A 220 -3.86 -6.36 -8.10
C THR A 220 -5.22 -5.85 -7.63
N TYR A 221 -5.25 -4.80 -6.82
CA TYR A 221 -6.47 -4.32 -6.17
C TYR A 221 -7.54 -3.79 -7.15
N TYR A 222 -7.16 -3.40 -8.38
CA TYR A 222 -8.15 -3.00 -9.39
C TYR A 222 -8.95 -4.19 -9.89
N PHE A 223 -8.30 -5.33 -10.07
CA PHE A 223 -8.96 -6.58 -10.48
C PHE A 223 -9.75 -7.18 -9.31
N ALA A 224 -9.17 -7.28 -8.11
CA ALA A 224 -9.86 -7.74 -6.90
C ALA A 224 -11.14 -6.92 -6.63
N ARG A 225 -11.07 -5.61 -6.84
CA ARG A 225 -12.25 -4.74 -6.73
C ARG A 225 -13.33 -5.07 -7.75
N ALA A 226 -12.93 -5.37 -8.99
CA ALA A 226 -13.89 -5.76 -10.04
C ALA A 226 -14.53 -7.12 -9.76
N LEU A 227 -13.84 -8.05 -9.09
CA LEU A 227 -14.43 -9.31 -8.62
C LEU A 227 -15.47 -9.08 -7.50
N ARG A 228 -15.27 -8.07 -6.66
CA ARG A 228 -16.11 -7.84 -5.48
C ARG A 228 -17.33 -6.96 -5.74
N LYS A 229 -17.27 -6.08 -6.72
CA LYS A 229 -18.32 -5.10 -7.01
C LYS A 229 -18.37 -4.69 -8.47
N ASP A 230 -19.52 -4.21 -8.89
CA ASP A 230 -19.72 -3.69 -10.24
C ASP A 230 -18.72 -2.55 -10.55
N VAL A 231 -17.91 -2.78 -11.56
CA VAL A 231 -17.04 -1.78 -12.17
C VAL A 231 -17.44 -1.64 -13.63
N SER A 232 -17.89 -0.46 -14.03
CA SER A 232 -18.34 -0.22 -15.41
C SER A 232 -17.34 -0.70 -16.45
N GLY A 233 -17.81 -1.55 -17.37
CA GLY A 233 -16.99 -2.17 -18.43
C GLY A 233 -16.14 -3.37 -17.98
N LEU A 234 -16.37 -3.89 -16.77
CA LEU A 234 -15.76 -5.10 -16.21
C LEU A 234 -16.86 -5.93 -15.54
N ASP A 235 -17.84 -6.39 -16.35
CA ASP A 235 -18.86 -7.31 -15.89
C ASP A 235 -18.35 -8.75 -15.79
N ASP A 236 -19.15 -9.64 -15.23
CA ASP A 236 -18.77 -11.04 -15.01
C ASP A 236 -18.32 -11.74 -16.30
N GLN A 237 -18.92 -11.42 -17.44
CA GLN A 237 -18.56 -12.01 -18.73
C GLN A 237 -17.18 -11.53 -19.20
N ALA A 238 -16.88 -10.23 -19.05
CA ALA A 238 -15.60 -9.65 -19.36
C ALA A 238 -14.50 -10.25 -18.45
N MET A 239 -14.78 -10.33 -17.16
CA MET A 239 -13.86 -10.85 -16.14
C MET A 239 -13.50 -12.33 -16.35
N GLN A 240 -14.42 -13.17 -16.85
CA GLN A 240 -14.16 -14.59 -17.13
C GLN A 240 -13.00 -14.82 -18.11
N ASN A 241 -12.81 -13.93 -19.07
CA ASN A 241 -11.77 -14.05 -20.08
C ASN A 241 -10.44 -13.42 -19.67
N ILE A 242 -10.41 -12.66 -18.57
CA ILE A 242 -9.18 -12.07 -18.06
C ILE A 242 -8.46 -13.06 -17.16
N GLY A 243 -7.22 -13.41 -17.51
CA GLY A 243 -6.29 -14.14 -16.67
C GLY A 243 -5.24 -13.20 -16.08
N TRP A 244 -4.46 -13.73 -15.14
CA TRP A 244 -3.33 -13.00 -14.58
C TRP A 244 -2.14 -13.91 -14.34
N VAL A 245 -0.96 -13.33 -14.40
CA VAL A 245 0.31 -13.98 -14.04
C VAL A 245 1.04 -13.04 -13.08
N PHE A 246 1.44 -13.54 -11.91
CA PHE A 246 2.43 -12.88 -11.08
C PHE A 246 3.79 -13.08 -11.73
N PRO A 247 4.46 -12.03 -12.21
CA PRO A 247 5.70 -12.20 -12.96
C PRO A 247 6.88 -12.65 -12.08
N ASN A 248 7.92 -13.19 -12.71
CA ASN A 248 9.20 -13.50 -12.09
C ASN A 248 9.15 -14.47 -10.91
N GLN A 249 8.17 -15.40 -10.88
CA GLN A 249 8.00 -16.31 -9.76
C GLN A 249 9.11 -17.36 -9.64
N GLN A 250 9.84 -17.63 -10.74
CA GLN A 250 10.95 -18.58 -10.75
C GLN A 250 12.30 -17.92 -10.42
N ASP A 251 12.32 -16.58 -10.37
CA ASP A 251 13.53 -15.79 -10.05
C ASP A 251 13.29 -14.83 -8.88
N ARG A 252 13.31 -13.49 -9.09
CA ARG A 252 13.24 -12.49 -8.01
C ARG A 252 11.87 -12.33 -7.36
N GLY A 253 10.79 -12.67 -8.04
CA GLY A 253 9.42 -12.41 -7.59
C GLY A 253 8.79 -11.18 -8.26
N ALA A 254 7.50 -10.97 -8.02
CA ALA A 254 6.75 -9.87 -8.60
C ALA A 254 7.06 -8.52 -7.90
N HIS A 255 7.12 -7.45 -8.68
CA HIS A 255 7.23 -6.10 -8.15
C HIS A 255 6.05 -5.77 -7.23
N SER A 256 6.34 -5.53 -5.97
CA SER A 256 5.40 -5.04 -4.96
C SER A 256 5.74 -3.61 -4.57
N ASN A 257 4.71 -2.84 -4.26
CA ASN A 257 4.84 -1.49 -3.71
C ASN A 257 3.84 -1.32 -2.57
N ILE A 258 3.89 -0.21 -1.85
CA ILE A 258 3.13 0.00 -0.62
C ILE A 258 2.22 1.24 -0.68
N SER A 259 1.14 1.21 0.13
CA SER A 259 0.72 2.41 0.84
C SER A 259 1.47 2.44 2.15
N GLY A 260 2.02 3.57 2.50
CA GLY A 260 2.82 3.67 3.71
C GLY A 260 2.77 5.07 4.32
N ALA A 261 3.27 5.19 5.53
CA ALA A 261 3.28 6.45 6.26
C ALA A 261 4.57 6.64 7.05
N GLY A 262 4.88 7.90 7.28
CA GLY A 262 5.95 8.35 8.18
C GLY A 262 5.49 9.47 9.09
N VAL A 263 6.13 9.58 10.25
CA VAL A 263 5.93 10.70 11.19
C VAL A 263 6.70 11.90 10.67
N VAL A 264 6.01 13.04 10.53
CA VAL A 264 6.61 14.26 10.03
C VAL A 264 7.66 14.77 11.03
N ALA A 265 8.80 15.28 10.55
CA ALA A 265 9.93 15.70 11.37
C ALA A 265 9.57 16.75 12.43
N THR A 266 8.58 17.59 12.14
CA THR A 266 8.08 18.66 13.00
C THR A 266 6.79 18.31 13.74
N ALA A 267 6.36 17.03 13.71
CA ALA A 267 5.07 16.58 14.25
C ALA A 267 4.82 17.08 15.69
N PRO A 268 3.81 17.94 15.92
CA PRO A 268 3.48 18.41 17.25
C PRO A 268 2.87 17.30 18.15
N ASN A 269 2.21 16.31 17.55
CA ASN A 269 1.56 15.23 18.27
C ASN A 269 2.24 13.86 17.98
N ARG A 270 3.59 13.83 18.08
CA ARG A 270 4.41 12.65 17.72
C ARG A 270 3.94 11.33 18.35
N GLU A 271 3.58 11.33 19.62
CA GLU A 271 3.14 10.10 20.30
C GLU A 271 1.80 9.59 19.73
N ASN A 272 0.89 10.48 19.38
CA ASN A 272 -0.37 10.12 18.74
C ASN A 272 -0.14 9.60 17.31
N ALA A 273 0.85 10.17 16.61
CA ALA A 273 1.28 9.69 15.29
C ALA A 273 1.81 8.25 15.35
N ILE A 274 2.65 7.92 16.33
CA ILE A 274 3.17 6.56 16.52
C ILE A 274 2.02 5.59 16.83
N LYS A 275 1.11 5.94 17.75
CA LYS A 275 -0.07 5.12 18.06
C LYS A 275 -0.95 4.86 16.83
N PHE A 276 -1.05 5.85 15.94
CA PHE A 276 -1.80 5.69 14.70
C PHE A 276 -1.11 4.71 13.74
N LEU A 277 0.21 4.79 13.58
CA LEU A 277 0.96 3.82 12.77
C LEU A 277 0.85 2.39 13.34
N GLU A 278 0.98 2.23 14.66
CA GLU A 278 0.82 0.95 15.36
C GLU A 278 -0.59 0.39 15.18
N TYR A 279 -1.62 1.25 15.26
CA TYR A 279 -3.00 0.85 14.97
C TYR A 279 -3.15 0.38 13.52
N LEU A 280 -2.61 1.09 12.55
CA LEU A 280 -2.66 0.70 11.13
C LEU A 280 -1.91 -0.62 10.87
N ALA A 281 -0.95 -0.99 11.71
CA ALA A 281 -0.29 -2.29 11.68
C ALA A 281 -1.04 -3.39 12.47
N SER A 282 -2.15 -3.09 13.17
CA SER A 282 -2.94 -4.08 13.90
C SER A 282 -3.68 -5.04 12.96
N ASP A 283 -4.02 -6.25 13.44
CA ASP A 283 -4.76 -7.23 12.65
C ASP A 283 -6.06 -6.66 12.08
N GLU A 284 -6.82 -5.94 12.90
CA GLU A 284 -8.08 -5.31 12.48
C GLU A 284 -7.90 -4.33 11.31
N ALA A 285 -6.91 -3.45 11.38
CA ALA A 285 -6.65 -2.50 10.31
C ALA A 285 -6.12 -3.21 9.06
N GLN A 286 -5.28 -4.22 9.24
CA GLN A 286 -4.69 -4.99 8.15
C GLN A 286 -5.74 -5.87 7.44
N GLU A 287 -6.65 -6.51 8.16
CA GLU A 287 -7.82 -7.21 7.58
C GLU A 287 -8.70 -6.23 6.81
N TYR A 288 -8.85 -5.01 7.31
CA TYR A 288 -9.65 -3.99 6.65
C TYR A 288 -8.99 -3.48 5.36
N PHE A 289 -7.67 -3.35 5.27
CA PHE A 289 -6.98 -3.04 4.00
C PHE A 289 -7.33 -4.06 2.92
N SER A 290 -7.45 -5.34 3.28
CA SER A 290 -7.87 -6.38 2.35
C SER A 290 -9.38 -6.28 2.02
N ALA A 291 -10.24 -6.21 3.04
CA ALA A 291 -11.69 -6.25 2.84
C ALA A 291 -12.28 -4.94 2.27
N GLY A 292 -11.76 -3.80 2.70
CA GLY A 292 -12.24 -2.48 2.30
C GLY A 292 -11.60 -1.94 1.02
N ASN A 293 -10.30 -2.16 0.88
CA ASN A 293 -9.49 -1.53 -0.18
C ASN A 293 -9.02 -2.51 -1.26
N ASP A 294 -9.25 -3.82 -1.08
CA ASP A 294 -8.80 -4.88 -1.99
C ASP A 294 -7.26 -4.96 -2.10
N GLU A 295 -6.53 -4.46 -1.10
CA GLU A 295 -5.06 -4.46 -1.04
C GLU A 295 -4.56 -5.65 -0.21
N TYR A 296 -3.37 -6.15 -0.50
CA TYR A 296 -2.72 -7.13 0.37
C TYR A 296 -2.27 -6.47 1.67
N PRO A 297 -2.45 -7.11 2.84
CA PRO A 297 -1.86 -6.63 4.09
C PRO A 297 -0.34 -6.54 4.00
N ALA A 298 0.26 -5.57 4.68
CA ALA A 298 1.71 -5.52 4.86
C ALA A 298 2.18 -6.50 5.95
N VAL A 299 1.32 -6.80 6.91
CA VAL A 299 1.59 -7.71 8.02
C VAL A 299 1.33 -9.15 7.59
N PRO A 300 2.34 -10.04 7.68
CA PRO A 300 2.18 -11.45 7.31
C PRO A 300 1.17 -12.19 8.19
N GLY A 301 0.46 -13.15 7.60
CA GLY A 301 -0.47 -14.03 8.32
C GLY A 301 -1.85 -13.45 8.60
N VAL A 302 -2.11 -12.21 8.21
CA VAL A 302 -3.43 -11.59 8.31
C VAL A 302 -4.37 -12.17 7.25
N ALA A 303 -5.63 -12.36 7.61
CA ALA A 303 -6.65 -12.92 6.73
C ALA A 303 -6.91 -12.00 5.52
N LEU A 304 -7.01 -12.62 4.34
CA LEU A 304 -7.36 -11.94 3.10
C LEU A 304 -8.87 -11.96 2.89
N SER A 305 -9.42 -10.94 2.25
CA SER A 305 -10.79 -10.99 1.72
C SER A 305 -10.87 -11.99 0.56
N ASP A 306 -12.09 -12.48 0.27
CA ASP A 306 -12.30 -13.45 -0.79
C ASP A 306 -11.76 -12.96 -2.15
N SER A 307 -12.00 -11.68 -2.49
CA SER A 307 -11.55 -11.08 -3.76
C SER A 307 -10.02 -10.98 -3.87
N VAL A 308 -9.32 -10.75 -2.77
CA VAL A 308 -7.85 -10.72 -2.76
C VAL A 308 -7.29 -12.14 -2.72
N ALA A 309 -7.92 -13.05 -1.96
CA ALA A 309 -7.51 -14.45 -1.87
C ALA A 309 -7.64 -15.19 -3.21
N GLU A 310 -8.61 -14.82 -4.06
CA GLU A 310 -8.81 -15.39 -5.39
C GLU A 310 -7.61 -15.16 -6.32
N LEU A 311 -6.88 -14.04 -6.13
CA LEU A 311 -5.65 -13.80 -6.90
C LEU A 311 -4.54 -14.78 -6.55
N GLY A 312 -4.60 -15.42 -5.38
CA GLY A 312 -3.67 -16.45 -4.95
C GLY A 312 -2.44 -15.93 -4.22
N MET A 313 -1.54 -16.86 -3.91
CA MET A 313 -0.25 -16.59 -3.27
C MET A 313 0.85 -16.42 -4.31
N PHE A 314 1.81 -15.57 -4.02
CA PHE A 314 2.93 -15.26 -4.90
C PHE A 314 4.17 -14.90 -4.09
N LYS A 315 5.32 -14.96 -4.77
CA LYS A 315 6.58 -14.45 -4.27
C LYS A 315 6.73 -12.97 -4.70
N ILE A 316 7.02 -12.09 -3.75
CA ILE A 316 7.41 -10.71 -4.04
C ILE A 316 8.92 -10.61 -4.19
N ASP A 317 9.35 -9.59 -4.93
CA ASP A 317 10.74 -9.18 -4.99
C ASP A 317 11.20 -8.71 -3.60
N ASP A 318 12.24 -9.33 -3.05
CA ASP A 318 12.71 -9.13 -1.67
C ASP A 318 13.75 -7.99 -1.58
N VAL A 319 13.58 -6.95 -2.37
CA VAL A 319 14.38 -5.73 -2.27
C VAL A 319 13.79 -4.79 -1.23
N ASN A 320 14.63 -4.01 -0.54
CA ASN A 320 14.11 -2.91 0.27
C ASN A 320 13.50 -1.84 -0.64
N LEU A 321 12.28 -1.43 -0.34
CA LEU A 321 11.53 -0.54 -1.21
C LEU A 321 12.12 0.88 -1.33
N SER A 322 13.14 1.25 -0.56
CA SER A 322 13.88 2.50 -0.74
C SER A 322 14.49 2.61 -2.13
N VAL A 323 14.93 1.48 -2.72
CA VAL A 323 15.52 1.44 -4.07
C VAL A 323 14.56 1.94 -5.16
N LEU A 324 13.24 1.85 -4.92
CA LEU A 324 12.26 2.38 -5.86
C LEU A 324 12.30 3.90 -5.95
N GLY A 325 12.70 4.58 -4.88
CA GLY A 325 12.91 6.01 -4.88
C GLY A 325 14.28 6.42 -5.43
N GLU A 326 15.29 5.61 -5.16
CA GLU A 326 16.65 5.86 -5.64
C GLU A 326 16.76 5.80 -7.16
N ASN A 327 15.99 4.91 -7.79
CA ASN A 327 16.00 4.65 -9.23
C ASN A 327 14.88 5.38 -10.01
N GLN A 328 14.12 6.33 -9.41
CA GLN A 328 13.04 7.09 -10.06
C GLN A 328 13.48 8.36 -10.78
#